data_b5594bf02d33ccbd7383f384ebb5bd3e
#
_entry.id   b5594bf02d33ccbd7383f384ebb5bd3e
#
_cell.length_a   1.000
_cell.length_b   1.000
_cell.length_c   1.000
_cell.angle_alpha   90.00
_cell.angle_beta   90.00
_cell.angle_gamma   90.00
#
_symmetry.space_group_name_H-M   'P 1'
#
loop_
_entity.id
_entity.type
_entity.pdbx_description
1 polymer ?
#
loop_
_entity_poly.entity_id
_entity_poly.type
_entity_poly.pdbx_seq_one_letter_code
_entity_poly.pdbx_strand_id
1 'polypeptide(L)'
;MAEYTITDPKGIRIKSLLLSDIQGMHTLLKKEGCIDSENKFSDEQKAIALDEVQTRIAQRNKTDKQASADVLLCLTGNKYLFIDAKFNSTSVKNISPTELKSKLNSSKSLVLSDDYTYANAFYVLFKQSVLTPTQYNRLKRQFAGKPQFRFVNAIEFWKLFD
;
A
#
# COMPACT_ATOMS: atom_id res chain seq x y z
N MET A 1 4.25 -20.45 6.97
CA MET A 1 5.48 -19.91 6.40
C MET A 1 5.20 -18.51 5.86
N ALA A 2 6.06 -17.56 6.20
CA ALA A 2 5.87 -16.19 5.74
C ALA A 2 6.14 -16.06 4.23
N GLU A 3 5.36 -15.22 3.57
CA GLU A 3 5.51 -14.95 2.13
C GLU A 3 6.51 -13.83 1.89
N TYR A 4 6.62 -12.88 2.84
CA TYR A 4 7.46 -11.69 2.69
C TYR A 4 8.31 -11.43 3.94
N THR A 5 9.45 -10.79 3.72
CA THR A 5 10.27 -10.20 4.79
C THR A 5 10.50 -8.73 4.47
N ILE A 6 10.12 -7.85 5.41
CA ILE A 6 10.29 -6.40 5.24
C ILE A 6 11.76 -6.01 5.42
N THR A 7 12.24 -5.15 4.52
CA THR A 7 13.58 -4.58 4.63
C THR A 7 13.51 -3.06 4.79
N ASP A 8 14.61 -2.47 5.26
CA ASP A 8 14.74 -1.02 5.38
C ASP A 8 14.69 -0.39 3.97
N PRO A 9 13.89 0.67 3.76
CA PRO A 9 13.75 1.29 2.44
C PRO A 9 14.89 2.25 2.04
N LYS A 10 16.01 2.27 2.76
CA LYS A 10 17.09 3.22 2.51
C LYS A 10 17.72 3.10 1.12
N GLY A 11 17.70 1.91 0.52
CA GLY A 11 18.34 1.66 -0.77
C GLY A 11 17.50 2.02 -1.98
N ILE A 12 16.19 2.17 -1.83
CA ILE A 12 15.32 2.49 -2.95
C ILE A 12 15.30 4.00 -3.22
N ARG A 13 15.30 4.39 -4.50
CA ARG A 13 15.20 5.78 -4.88
C ARG A 13 13.79 6.11 -5.34
N ILE A 14 13.18 7.04 -4.65
CA ILE A 14 11.82 7.53 -4.95
C ILE A 14 11.92 9.02 -5.29
N LYS A 15 11.18 9.45 -6.30
CA LYS A 15 11.12 10.84 -6.73
C LYS A 15 10.69 11.72 -5.56
N SER A 16 11.48 12.77 -5.26
CA SER A 16 11.20 13.76 -4.21
C SER A 16 11.07 13.17 -2.79
N LEU A 17 11.66 12.03 -2.54
CA LEU A 17 11.65 11.39 -1.22
C LEU A 17 12.39 12.23 -0.19
N LEU A 18 11.78 12.44 0.97
CA LEU A 18 12.40 13.00 2.15
C LEU A 18 12.55 11.93 3.22
N LEU A 19 13.51 12.10 4.12
CA LEU A 19 13.72 11.16 5.23
C LEU A 19 12.46 10.99 6.09
N SER A 20 11.69 12.06 6.27
CA SER A 20 10.44 12.04 7.03
C SER A 20 9.32 11.20 6.38
N ASP A 21 9.46 10.83 5.11
CA ASP A 21 8.51 9.94 4.43
C ASP A 21 8.73 8.48 4.81
N ILE A 22 9.89 8.15 5.37
CA ILE A 22 10.19 6.81 5.88
C ILE A 22 9.69 6.73 7.31
N GLN A 23 8.64 5.96 7.53
CA GLN A 23 7.91 5.90 8.80
C GLN A 23 7.69 4.46 9.22
N GLY A 24 7.38 4.27 10.51
CA GLY A 24 7.05 2.95 11.04
C GLY A 24 5.70 2.48 10.52
N MET A 25 5.61 1.19 10.20
CA MET A 25 4.37 0.58 9.67
C MET A 25 3.19 0.74 10.62
N HIS A 26 3.40 0.57 11.93
CA HIS A 26 2.32 0.73 12.90
C HIS A 26 1.73 2.14 12.81
N THR A 27 2.58 3.16 12.85
CA THR A 27 2.17 4.56 12.78
C THR A 27 1.50 4.88 11.44
N LEU A 28 2.03 4.39 10.32
CA LEU A 28 1.45 4.61 9.00
C LEU A 28 0.03 4.07 8.90
N LEU A 29 -0.18 2.82 9.31
CA LEU A 29 -1.51 2.21 9.24
C LEU A 29 -2.49 2.88 10.22
N LYS A 30 -2.02 3.31 11.38
CA LYS A 30 -2.84 4.04 12.34
C LYS A 30 -3.33 5.37 11.75
N LYS A 31 -2.47 6.11 11.08
CA LYS A 31 -2.84 7.36 10.39
C LYS A 31 -3.91 7.14 9.34
N GLU A 32 -3.89 6.00 8.68
CA GLU A 32 -4.87 5.63 7.65
C GLU A 32 -6.17 5.07 8.22
N GLY A 33 -6.29 4.99 9.56
CA GLY A 33 -7.51 4.58 10.23
C GLY A 33 -7.55 3.13 10.71
N CYS A 34 -6.43 2.42 10.67
CA CYS A 34 -6.37 1.05 11.20
C CYS A 34 -6.55 1.07 12.72
N ILE A 35 -7.52 0.31 13.22
CA ILE A 35 -7.77 0.22 14.65
C ILE A 35 -6.69 -0.61 15.34
N ASP A 36 -6.40 -0.28 16.61
CA ASP A 36 -5.28 -0.89 17.34
C ASP A 36 -5.39 -2.40 17.45
N SER A 37 -6.60 -2.95 17.61
CA SER A 37 -6.81 -4.40 17.72
C SER A 37 -6.47 -5.17 16.45
N GLU A 38 -6.47 -4.51 15.30
CA GLU A 38 -6.13 -5.12 14.00
C GLU A 38 -4.73 -4.75 13.51
N ASN A 39 -4.06 -3.78 14.15
CA ASN A 39 -2.75 -3.29 13.74
C ASN A 39 -1.63 -3.99 14.51
N LYS A 40 -1.12 -5.08 13.95
CA LYS A 40 -0.10 -5.91 14.56
C LYS A 40 1.33 -5.54 14.18
N PHE A 41 1.49 -4.60 13.24
CA PHE A 41 2.82 -4.16 12.81
C PHE A 41 3.52 -3.35 13.89
N SER A 42 4.86 -3.34 13.85
CA SER A 42 5.69 -2.53 14.73
C SER A 42 6.28 -1.35 13.97
N ASP A 43 6.70 -0.31 14.69
CA ASP A 43 7.37 0.84 14.08
C ASP A 43 8.85 0.59 13.76
N GLU A 44 9.39 -0.56 14.16
CA GLU A 44 10.69 -1.03 13.69
C GLU A 44 10.64 -1.45 12.23
N GLN A 45 9.48 -1.88 11.76
CA GLN A 45 9.23 -2.17 10.35
C GLN A 45 8.94 -0.86 9.64
N LYS A 46 9.85 -0.42 8.77
CA LYS A 46 9.77 0.88 8.09
C LYS A 46 9.19 0.75 6.69
N ALA A 47 8.47 1.77 6.28
CA ALA A 47 7.89 1.86 4.93
C ALA A 47 7.88 3.32 4.47
N ILE A 48 7.49 3.54 3.23
CA ILE A 48 7.44 4.89 2.65
C ILE A 48 5.99 5.35 2.57
N ALA A 49 5.72 6.52 3.15
CA ALA A 49 4.41 7.20 3.06
C ALA A 49 4.27 7.84 1.67
N LEU A 50 3.92 7.03 0.69
CA LEU A 50 3.95 7.41 -0.73
C LEU A 50 2.96 8.52 -1.07
N ASP A 51 1.79 8.51 -0.41
CA ASP A 51 0.79 9.54 -0.62
C ASP A 51 1.28 10.93 -0.18
N GLU A 52 2.10 11.01 0.86
CA GLU A 52 2.71 12.26 1.30
C GLU A 52 3.71 12.79 0.26
N VAL A 53 4.44 11.89 -0.41
CA VAL A 53 5.34 12.25 -1.52
C VAL A 53 4.55 12.88 -2.66
N GLN A 54 3.43 12.26 -3.06
CA GLN A 54 2.58 12.79 -4.12
C GLN A 54 1.97 14.15 -3.77
N THR A 55 1.53 14.32 -2.53
CA THR A 55 1.00 15.60 -2.06
C THR A 55 2.04 16.70 -2.20
N ARG A 56 3.28 16.41 -1.79
CA ARG A 56 4.36 17.40 -1.87
C ARG A 56 4.74 17.73 -3.31
N ILE A 57 4.76 16.75 -4.21
CA ILE A 57 5.02 16.97 -5.63
C ILE A 57 3.96 17.89 -6.23
N ALA A 58 2.69 17.61 -5.97
CA ALA A 58 1.58 18.42 -6.47
C ALA A 58 1.65 19.86 -5.96
N GLN A 59 1.95 20.07 -4.69
CA GLN A 59 2.10 21.39 -4.10
C GLN A 59 3.26 22.17 -4.72
N ARG A 60 4.41 21.53 -4.91
CA ARG A 60 5.60 22.15 -5.51
C ARG A 60 5.35 22.58 -6.94
N ASN A 61 4.67 21.74 -7.72
CA ASN A 61 4.44 21.98 -9.14
C ASN A 61 3.15 22.76 -9.40
N LYS A 62 2.37 23.06 -8.36
CA LYS A 62 1.06 23.74 -8.46
C LYS A 62 0.14 23.01 -9.43
N THR A 63 0.12 21.69 -9.36
CA THR A 63 -0.69 20.82 -10.20
C THR A 63 -1.65 20.03 -9.33
N ASP A 64 -2.62 19.36 -9.97
CA ASP A 64 -3.49 18.43 -9.30
C ASP A 64 -2.67 17.22 -8.82
N LYS A 65 -3.03 16.70 -7.65
CA LYS A 65 -2.37 15.53 -7.08
C LYS A 65 -2.70 14.28 -7.90
N GLN A 66 -1.67 13.56 -8.30
CA GLN A 66 -1.84 12.26 -8.92
C GLN A 66 -2.32 11.24 -7.89
N ALA A 67 -3.24 10.36 -8.30
CA ALA A 67 -3.66 9.25 -7.45
C ALA A 67 -2.47 8.30 -7.24
N SER A 68 -2.25 7.87 -6.00
CA SER A 68 -1.19 6.90 -5.68
C SER A 68 -1.62 5.98 -4.57
N ALA A 69 -0.89 4.87 -4.41
CA ALA A 69 -1.00 4.04 -3.22
C ALA A 69 -0.58 4.84 -1.98
N ASP A 70 -1.09 4.48 -0.84
CA ASP A 70 -0.76 5.16 0.42
C ASP A 70 0.67 4.83 0.88
N VAL A 71 1.10 3.59 0.69
CA VAL A 71 2.36 3.08 1.23
C VAL A 71 3.10 2.24 0.21
N LEU A 72 4.43 2.40 0.17
CA LEU A 72 5.35 1.49 -0.51
C LEU A 72 6.15 0.74 0.54
N LEU A 73 6.19 -0.58 0.44
CA LEU A 73 6.89 -1.46 1.36
C LEU A 73 8.02 -2.20 0.64
N CYS A 74 9.25 -2.06 1.14
CA CYS A 74 10.40 -2.76 0.57
C CYS A 74 10.55 -4.15 1.20
N LEU A 75 10.94 -5.11 0.38
CA LEU A 75 11.07 -6.52 0.74
C LEU A 75 12.48 -7.02 0.42
N THR A 76 12.86 -8.14 1.02
CA THR A 76 14.14 -8.81 0.70
C THR A 76 14.22 -9.11 -0.79
N GLY A 77 15.43 -9.10 -1.33
CA GLY A 77 15.68 -9.34 -2.76
C GLY A 77 15.43 -8.13 -3.62
N ASN A 78 15.49 -6.92 -3.05
CA ASN A 78 15.26 -5.65 -3.76
C ASN A 78 13.92 -5.63 -4.48
N LYS A 79 12.87 -6.02 -3.77
CA LYS A 79 11.50 -5.99 -4.25
C LYS A 79 10.68 -4.97 -3.47
N TYR A 80 9.58 -4.55 -4.04
CA TYR A 80 8.64 -3.67 -3.36
C TYR A 80 7.20 -4.00 -3.73
N LEU A 81 6.29 -3.70 -2.83
CA LEU A 81 4.85 -3.80 -3.05
C LEU A 81 4.15 -2.51 -2.61
N PHE A 82 2.90 -2.37 -3.00
CA PHE A 82 2.09 -1.22 -2.64
C PHE A 82 0.95 -1.61 -1.72
N ILE A 83 0.54 -0.66 -0.88
CA ILE A 83 -0.60 -0.79 0.02
C ILE A 83 -1.50 0.42 -0.17
N ASP A 84 -2.79 0.16 -0.36
CA ASP A 84 -3.83 1.18 -0.35
C ASP A 84 -4.77 0.87 0.83
N ALA A 85 -4.89 1.82 1.77
CA ALA A 85 -5.64 1.60 2.99
C ALA A 85 -7.06 2.13 2.84
N LYS A 86 -8.05 1.29 3.09
CA LYS A 86 -9.48 1.61 3.02
C LYS A 86 -10.15 1.40 4.37
N PHE A 87 -9.44 1.68 5.47
CA PHE A 87 -9.95 1.47 6.83
C PHE A 87 -11.14 2.37 7.17
N ASN A 88 -11.27 3.51 6.50
CA ASN A 88 -12.38 4.44 6.72
C ASN A 88 -13.60 4.15 5.82
N SER A 89 -13.48 3.18 4.91
CA SER A 89 -14.58 2.79 4.05
C SER A 89 -15.55 1.89 4.81
N THR A 90 -16.85 2.08 4.57
CA THR A 90 -17.90 1.26 5.17
C THR A 90 -18.40 0.17 4.23
N SER A 91 -17.95 0.19 2.97
CA SER A 91 -18.34 -0.79 1.97
C SER A 91 -17.26 -0.91 0.89
N VAL A 92 -17.35 -1.95 0.06
CA VAL A 92 -16.43 -2.17 -1.07
C VAL A 92 -16.99 -1.63 -2.40
N LYS A 93 -18.13 -0.96 -2.37
CA LYS A 93 -18.87 -0.54 -3.59
C LYS A 93 -18.10 0.42 -4.48
N ASN A 94 -17.27 1.28 -3.87
CA ASN A 94 -16.56 2.34 -4.60
C ASN A 94 -15.17 1.92 -5.06
N ILE A 95 -14.83 0.66 -4.93
CA ILE A 95 -13.54 0.15 -5.39
C ILE A 95 -13.64 -0.18 -6.88
N SER A 96 -12.80 0.44 -7.70
CA SER A 96 -12.87 0.30 -9.15
C SER A 96 -11.53 -0.18 -9.70
N PRO A 97 -11.54 -1.15 -10.66
CA PRO A 97 -10.32 -1.60 -11.33
C PRO A 97 -9.57 -0.46 -12.02
N THR A 98 -10.29 0.47 -12.65
CA THR A 98 -9.70 1.61 -13.34
C THR A 98 -8.96 2.53 -12.37
N GLU A 99 -9.58 2.83 -11.23
CA GLU A 99 -8.97 3.67 -10.21
C GLU A 99 -7.71 3.03 -9.63
N LEU A 100 -7.77 1.75 -9.27
CA LEU A 100 -6.61 1.05 -8.70
C LEU A 100 -5.48 0.90 -9.71
N LYS A 101 -5.80 0.69 -10.98
CA LYS A 101 -4.80 0.65 -12.04
C LYS A 101 -4.11 2.02 -12.19
N SER A 102 -4.86 3.10 -12.12
CA SER A 102 -4.31 4.46 -12.15
C SER A 102 -3.38 4.71 -10.97
N LYS A 103 -3.79 4.32 -9.75
CA LYS A 103 -2.95 4.40 -8.56
C LYS A 103 -1.66 3.60 -8.71
N LEU A 104 -1.75 2.40 -9.24
CA LEU A 104 -0.59 1.55 -9.47
C LEU A 104 0.39 2.21 -10.45
N ASN A 105 -0.09 2.69 -11.58
CA ASN A 105 0.75 3.29 -12.61
C ASN A 105 1.45 4.55 -12.09
N SER A 106 0.71 5.43 -11.41
CA SER A 106 1.28 6.64 -10.81
C SER A 106 2.29 6.32 -9.72
N SER A 107 2.01 5.30 -8.91
CA SER A 107 2.92 4.87 -7.85
C SER A 107 4.23 4.31 -8.42
N LYS A 108 4.14 3.45 -9.44
CA LYS A 108 5.32 2.88 -10.10
C LYS A 108 6.19 3.97 -10.73
N SER A 109 5.57 5.02 -11.27
CA SER A 109 6.33 6.13 -11.88
C SER A 109 7.20 6.90 -10.89
N LEU A 110 6.93 6.80 -9.59
CA LEU A 110 7.74 7.43 -8.55
C LEU A 110 9.01 6.66 -8.23
N VAL A 111 9.07 5.38 -8.57
CA VAL A 111 10.24 4.54 -8.29
C VAL A 111 11.28 4.76 -9.37
N LEU A 112 12.43 5.32 -8.98
CA LEU A 112 13.53 5.66 -9.90
C LEU A 112 14.62 4.60 -9.93
N SER A 113 14.62 3.65 -8.99
CA SER A 113 15.64 2.60 -8.88
C SER A 113 15.46 1.53 -9.95
N ASP A 114 16.51 1.26 -10.71
CA ASP A 114 16.52 0.17 -11.71
C ASP A 114 16.78 -1.19 -11.08
N ASP A 115 17.39 -1.22 -9.89
CA ASP A 115 17.77 -2.43 -9.16
C ASP A 115 16.68 -2.97 -8.24
N TYR A 116 15.52 -2.30 -8.17
CA TYR A 116 14.35 -2.77 -7.42
C TYR A 116 13.27 -3.23 -8.38
N THR A 117 12.60 -4.34 -8.03
CA THR A 117 11.56 -4.95 -8.85
C THR A 117 10.20 -4.90 -8.13
N TYR A 118 9.17 -4.49 -8.85
CA TYR A 118 7.80 -4.57 -8.34
C TYR A 118 7.41 -6.03 -8.13
N ALA A 119 6.95 -6.38 -6.93
CA ALA A 119 6.61 -7.75 -6.55
C ALA A 119 5.28 -8.24 -7.14
N ASN A 120 4.68 -7.47 -8.04
CA ASN A 120 3.38 -7.77 -8.66
C ASN A 120 2.28 -7.97 -7.61
N ALA A 121 2.31 -7.15 -6.57
CA ALA A 121 1.35 -7.22 -5.47
C ALA A 121 0.95 -5.81 -5.03
N PHE A 122 -0.34 -5.53 -5.12
CA PHE A 122 -0.97 -4.29 -4.69
C PHE A 122 -2.06 -4.69 -3.70
N TYR A 123 -1.82 -4.44 -2.42
CA TYR A 123 -2.74 -4.84 -1.36
C TYR A 123 -3.69 -3.71 -1.00
N VAL A 124 -4.98 -3.99 -0.99
CA VAL A 124 -6.01 -3.07 -0.52
C VAL A 124 -6.50 -3.59 0.83
N LEU A 125 -6.32 -2.78 1.86
CA LEU A 125 -6.60 -3.17 3.25
C LEU A 125 -7.93 -2.59 3.72
N PHE A 126 -8.79 -3.45 4.26
CA PHE A 126 -10.07 -3.06 4.84
C PHE A 126 -10.13 -3.43 6.31
N LYS A 127 -11.07 -2.83 7.04
CA LYS A 127 -11.45 -3.34 8.36
C LYS A 127 -12.01 -4.76 8.21
N GLN A 128 -11.72 -5.61 9.18
CA GLN A 128 -12.23 -6.98 9.18
C GLN A 128 -13.76 -7.00 9.05
N SER A 129 -14.46 -6.07 9.70
CA SER A 129 -15.92 -5.99 9.67
C SER A 129 -16.49 -5.62 8.30
N VAL A 130 -15.69 -4.97 7.45
CA VAL A 130 -16.12 -4.56 6.10
C VAL A 130 -15.84 -5.66 5.08
N LEU A 131 -14.67 -6.30 5.16
CA LEU A 131 -14.28 -7.34 4.20
C LEU A 131 -14.83 -8.71 4.62
N THR A 132 -16.15 -8.85 4.60
CA THR A 132 -16.81 -10.13 4.82
C THR A 132 -16.58 -11.09 3.64
N PRO A 133 -16.81 -12.40 3.80
CA PRO A 133 -16.68 -13.35 2.66
C PRO A 133 -17.50 -12.94 1.44
N THR A 134 -18.71 -12.41 1.64
CA THR A 134 -19.56 -11.93 0.54
C THR A 134 -18.91 -10.76 -0.19
N GLN A 135 -18.39 -9.78 0.54
CA GLN A 135 -17.75 -8.61 -0.06
C GLN A 135 -16.42 -8.97 -0.72
N TYR A 136 -15.67 -9.86 -0.12
CA TYR A 136 -14.43 -10.38 -0.71
C TYR A 136 -14.70 -11.05 -2.07
N ASN A 137 -15.71 -11.92 -2.13
CA ASN A 137 -16.07 -12.60 -3.38
C ASN A 137 -16.55 -11.62 -4.45
N ARG A 138 -17.24 -10.57 -4.05
CA ARG A 138 -17.66 -9.50 -4.94
C ARG A 138 -16.45 -8.81 -5.59
N LEU A 139 -15.44 -8.46 -4.78
CA LEU A 139 -14.21 -7.86 -5.28
C LEU A 139 -13.45 -8.83 -6.20
N LYS A 140 -13.37 -10.10 -5.85
CA LYS A 140 -12.70 -11.10 -6.69
C LYS A 140 -13.34 -11.20 -8.08
N ARG A 141 -14.67 -11.14 -8.15
CA ARG A 141 -15.37 -11.15 -9.45
C ARG A 141 -15.07 -9.87 -10.23
N GLN A 142 -15.11 -8.72 -9.57
CA GLN A 142 -14.87 -7.43 -10.20
C GLN A 142 -13.45 -7.31 -10.75
N PHE A 143 -12.48 -7.94 -10.08
CA PHE A 143 -11.06 -7.91 -10.44
C PHE A 143 -10.59 -9.22 -11.09
N ALA A 144 -11.51 -9.97 -11.70
CA ALA A 144 -11.16 -11.19 -12.44
C ALA A 144 -10.10 -10.87 -13.51
N GLY A 145 -9.06 -11.71 -13.58
CA GLY A 145 -7.95 -11.50 -14.51
C GLY A 145 -6.93 -10.45 -14.06
N LYS A 146 -7.07 -9.90 -12.84
CA LYS A 146 -6.15 -8.90 -12.28
C LYS A 146 -5.61 -9.38 -10.92
N PRO A 147 -4.85 -10.48 -10.86
CA PRO A 147 -4.44 -11.11 -9.60
C PRO A 147 -3.48 -10.30 -8.76
N GLN A 148 -2.84 -9.27 -9.33
CA GLN A 148 -1.94 -8.40 -8.57
C GLN A 148 -2.69 -7.58 -7.51
N PHE A 149 -3.98 -7.29 -7.70
CA PHE A 149 -4.80 -6.58 -6.72
C PHE A 149 -5.36 -7.59 -5.73
N ARG A 150 -4.95 -7.47 -4.47
CA ARG A 150 -5.28 -8.41 -3.40
C ARG A 150 -5.99 -7.67 -2.28
N PHE A 151 -7.09 -8.24 -1.81
CA PHE A 151 -7.98 -7.61 -0.83
C PHE A 151 -7.89 -8.40 0.47
N VAL A 152 -7.46 -7.74 1.54
CA VAL A 152 -7.25 -8.39 2.84
C VAL A 152 -7.57 -7.40 3.96
N ASN A 153 -7.78 -7.91 5.18
CA ASN A 153 -7.75 -7.05 6.37
C ASN A 153 -6.32 -6.96 6.91
N ALA A 154 -6.09 -6.07 7.87
CA ALA A 154 -4.74 -5.82 8.38
C ALA A 154 -4.14 -7.05 9.07
N ILE A 155 -4.96 -7.86 9.75
CA ILE A 155 -4.49 -9.08 10.45
C ILE A 155 -3.99 -10.11 9.43
N GLU A 156 -4.79 -10.37 8.39
CA GLU A 156 -4.41 -11.31 7.33
C GLU A 156 -3.17 -10.82 6.59
N PHE A 157 -3.07 -9.52 6.35
CA PHE A 157 -1.90 -8.93 5.73
C PHE A 157 -0.64 -9.14 6.58
N TRP A 158 -0.75 -8.84 7.88
CA TRP A 158 0.38 -9.03 8.81
C TRP A 158 0.90 -10.46 8.83
N LYS A 159 0.02 -11.44 8.70
CA LYS A 159 0.39 -12.87 8.69
C LYS A 159 1.26 -13.27 7.50
N LEU A 160 1.36 -12.42 6.47
CA LEU A 160 2.20 -12.69 5.30
C LEU A 160 3.68 -12.41 5.58
N PHE A 161 4.01 -11.81 6.71
CA PHE A 161 5.36 -11.36 7.03
C PHE A 161 5.99 -12.16 8.16
N ASP A 162 7.33 -12.22 8.12
CA ASP A 162 8.13 -12.79 9.20
C ASP A 162 8.10 -11.93 10.46
#